data_d9e852dd71ac97459d47e48386984cb9
#
_entry.id   d9e852dd71ac97459d47e48386984cb9
#
_cell.length_a   1.000
_cell.length_b   1.000
_cell.length_c   1.000
_cell.angle_alpha   90.00
_cell.angle_beta   90.00
_cell.angle_gamma   90.00
#
_symmetry.space_group_name_H-M   'P 1'
#
loop_
_entity.id
_entity.type
_entity.pdbx_description
1 polymer ?
#
loop_
_entity_poly.entity_id
_entity_poly.type
_entity_poly.pdbx_seq_one_letter_code
_entity_poly.pdbx_strand_id
1 'polypeptide(L)'
;METRIRLLLLSIAVAACSGCATMHWPWHHPKTDAASTATASADDVDAPPPSVIEPQVERRKIKVPRISAKDIELGGYYGEISIQDFGAQPVAGARFDYHISEDLFFEATYGRAKGGRTSFEYLSGNVQLLSNAERRFTYYNLSLGYNFLPGEVFIGRNLAMTSALYMIGGMGNVTFAGDQNFAVNFGAGFRVLPTDWLALHIDVQDLVFKSNDIGVYQLKNNLQATIGATVFF
;
A
#
# COMPACT_ATOMS: atom_id res chain seq x y z
N MET A 1 23.73 -15.29 -10.61
CA MET A 1 22.28 -15.32 -10.81
C MET A 1 21.61 -14.00 -10.47
N GLU A 2 22.04 -13.30 -9.42
CA GLU A 2 21.46 -12.03 -8.97
C GLU A 2 21.50 -10.87 -10.01
N THR A 3 22.58 -10.74 -10.76
CA THR A 3 22.72 -9.65 -11.75
C THR A 3 21.68 -9.71 -12.86
N ARG A 4 21.28 -10.91 -13.27
CA ARG A 4 20.26 -11.11 -14.32
C ARG A 4 18.85 -10.79 -13.82
N ILE A 5 18.56 -11.05 -12.54
CA ILE A 5 17.26 -10.74 -11.93
C ILE A 5 17.13 -9.23 -11.73
N ARG A 6 18.20 -8.54 -11.32
CA ARG A 6 18.20 -7.07 -11.17
C ARG A 6 18.03 -6.36 -12.53
N LEU A 7 18.65 -6.87 -13.59
CA LEU A 7 18.46 -6.36 -14.94
C LEU A 7 17.04 -6.57 -15.46
N LEU A 8 16.43 -7.71 -15.14
CA LEU A 8 15.05 -8.03 -15.52
C LEU A 8 14.03 -7.15 -14.81
N LEU A 9 14.23 -6.89 -13.52
CA LEU A 9 13.40 -5.97 -12.74
C LEU A 9 13.55 -4.51 -13.20
N LEU A 10 14.77 -4.08 -13.56
CA LEU A 10 15.01 -2.75 -14.11
C LEU A 10 14.34 -2.58 -15.50
N SER A 11 14.36 -3.61 -16.33
CA SER A 11 13.72 -3.56 -17.67
C SER A 11 12.19 -3.51 -17.57
N ILE A 12 11.57 -4.18 -16.57
CA ILE A 12 10.14 -4.12 -16.32
C ILE A 12 9.74 -2.72 -15.81
N ALA A 13 10.54 -2.10 -14.92
CA ALA A 13 10.29 -0.76 -14.43
C ALA A 13 10.39 0.31 -15.55
N VAL A 14 11.35 0.18 -16.46
CA VAL A 14 11.51 1.08 -17.61
C VAL A 14 10.38 0.90 -18.62
N ALA A 15 9.91 -0.32 -18.86
CA ALA A 15 8.78 -0.59 -19.74
C ALA A 15 7.44 -0.03 -19.18
N ALA A 16 7.27 -0.01 -17.86
CA ALA A 16 6.10 0.59 -17.21
C ALA A 16 6.07 2.12 -17.31
N CYS A 17 7.25 2.77 -17.37
CA CYS A 17 7.34 4.24 -17.49
C CYS A 17 7.22 4.75 -18.95
N SER A 18 7.38 3.91 -19.97
CA SER A 18 7.31 4.34 -21.37
C SER A 18 5.88 4.40 -21.94
N GLY A 19 4.86 4.05 -21.17
CA GLY A 19 3.44 4.07 -21.57
C GLY A 19 2.73 5.44 -21.51
N CYS A 20 3.36 6.50 -21.02
CA CYS A 20 2.74 7.81 -20.81
C CYS A 20 3.09 8.89 -21.84
N ALA A 21 3.48 8.54 -23.05
CA ALA A 21 3.67 9.51 -24.12
C ALA A 21 2.58 9.33 -25.18
N THR A 22 1.59 10.21 -25.11
CA THR A 22 0.55 10.66 -26.06
C THR A 22 -0.87 10.58 -25.50
N MET A 23 -1.11 11.27 -24.42
CA MET A 23 -2.48 11.69 -24.12
C MET A 23 -2.68 13.08 -24.72
N HIS A 24 -2.97 13.15 -26.01
CA HIS A 24 -3.49 14.33 -26.65
C HIS A 24 -4.92 14.55 -26.14
N TRP A 25 -5.09 15.56 -25.31
CA TRP A 25 -6.38 16.07 -24.87
C TRP A 25 -6.84 17.12 -25.87
N PRO A 26 -7.81 16.85 -26.74
CA PRO A 26 -8.36 17.85 -27.64
C PRO A 26 -9.45 18.64 -26.90
N TRP A 27 -9.07 19.70 -26.23
CA TRP A 27 -10.01 20.77 -25.91
C TRP A 27 -10.26 21.59 -27.17
N HIS A 28 -11.09 21.07 -28.06
CA HIS A 28 -11.70 21.93 -29.09
C HIS A 28 -12.97 22.51 -28.49
N HIS A 29 -12.91 23.78 -28.13
CA HIS A 29 -14.09 24.63 -28.04
C HIS A 29 -14.60 24.84 -29.47
N PRO A 30 -15.82 24.45 -29.84
CA PRO A 30 -16.42 24.91 -31.09
C PRO A 30 -16.70 26.39 -30.92
N LYS A 31 -16.08 27.22 -31.78
CA LYS A 31 -16.51 28.60 -31.97
C LYS A 31 -17.92 28.54 -32.55
N THR A 32 -18.85 29.05 -31.81
CA THR A 32 -20.19 29.35 -32.28
C THR A 32 -20.10 30.56 -33.20
N ASP A 33 -20.13 30.32 -34.50
CA ASP A 33 -20.43 31.36 -35.48
C ASP A 33 -21.89 31.70 -35.43
N ALA A 34 -22.13 32.98 -35.33
CA ALA A 34 -23.39 33.62 -35.12
C ALA A 34 -24.28 33.59 -36.37
N ALA A 35 -25.55 33.80 -36.09
CA ALA A 35 -26.58 34.36 -36.93
C ALA A 35 -27.40 33.39 -37.80
N SER A 36 -28.54 33.01 -37.24
CA SER A 36 -29.77 33.00 -38.03
C SER A 36 -30.87 33.65 -37.19
N THR A 37 -31.25 34.84 -37.60
CA THR A 37 -32.37 35.61 -37.10
C THR A 37 -33.64 34.88 -37.50
N ALA A 38 -34.28 34.16 -36.60
CA ALA A 38 -35.67 33.69 -36.75
C ALA A 38 -36.52 34.52 -35.79
N THR A 39 -37.40 35.28 -36.34
CA THR A 39 -38.44 36.09 -35.72
C THR A 39 -39.32 35.17 -34.87
N ALA A 40 -39.19 35.24 -33.56
CA ALA A 40 -40.07 34.53 -32.64
C ALA A 40 -41.33 35.38 -32.44
N SER A 41 -42.46 34.78 -32.75
CA SER A 41 -43.77 35.26 -32.32
C SER A 41 -43.86 35.17 -30.81
N ALA A 42 -44.23 36.27 -30.20
CA ALA A 42 -44.46 36.37 -28.76
C ALA A 42 -45.82 35.75 -28.44
N ASP A 43 -45.84 34.46 -28.05
CA ASP A 43 -46.96 33.82 -27.34
C ASP A 43 -46.56 32.37 -27.02
N ASP A 44 -45.60 32.19 -26.08
CA ASP A 44 -45.41 30.95 -25.30
C ASP A 44 -44.36 31.15 -24.20
N VAL A 45 -44.76 31.93 -23.19
CA VAL A 45 -43.92 32.20 -22.01
C VAL A 45 -44.43 31.32 -20.88
N ASP A 46 -44.23 29.99 -20.92
CA ASP A 46 -44.26 29.13 -19.71
C ASP A 46 -44.01 27.63 -19.95
N ALA A 47 -43.43 27.22 -21.04
CA ALA A 47 -43.01 25.83 -21.17
C ALA A 47 -41.51 25.70 -20.86
N PRO A 48 -41.07 24.84 -19.88
CA PRO A 48 -39.68 24.57 -19.69
C PRO A 48 -39.08 23.98 -20.98
N PRO A 49 -37.87 24.38 -21.37
CA PRO A 49 -37.26 23.89 -22.60
C PRO A 49 -37.21 22.38 -22.62
N PRO A 50 -37.53 21.71 -23.74
CA PRO A 50 -37.46 20.27 -23.82
C PRO A 50 -36.10 19.77 -23.48
N SER A 51 -36.00 18.80 -22.58
CA SER A 51 -34.74 18.16 -22.21
C SER A 51 -34.10 17.53 -23.46
N VAL A 52 -32.94 18.05 -23.86
CA VAL A 52 -32.27 17.68 -25.12
C VAL A 52 -31.75 16.24 -25.10
N ILE A 53 -31.66 15.61 -23.93
CA ILE A 53 -31.23 14.22 -23.79
C ILE A 53 -32.00 13.58 -22.63
N GLU A 54 -32.84 12.59 -22.93
CA GLU A 54 -33.35 11.65 -21.93
C GLU A 54 -32.47 10.39 -21.96
N PRO A 55 -31.48 10.25 -21.06
CA PRO A 55 -30.70 9.03 -21.02
C PRO A 55 -31.55 7.91 -20.45
N GLN A 56 -32.06 7.02 -21.30
CA GLN A 56 -32.73 5.76 -20.92
C GLN A 56 -31.68 4.74 -20.42
N VAL A 57 -30.79 5.16 -19.52
CA VAL A 57 -29.82 4.26 -18.88
C VAL A 57 -30.41 3.87 -17.54
N GLU A 58 -30.67 2.58 -17.37
CA GLU A 58 -31.10 2.01 -16.11
C GLU A 58 -30.06 2.35 -15.03
N ARG A 59 -30.40 3.19 -14.04
CA ARG A 59 -29.48 3.61 -12.98
C ARG A 59 -29.09 2.40 -12.16
N ARG A 60 -27.83 2.03 -12.26
CA ARG A 60 -27.26 0.94 -11.49
C ARG A 60 -27.31 1.30 -10.00
N LYS A 61 -27.99 0.51 -9.20
CA LYS A 61 -27.94 0.64 -7.73
C LYS A 61 -26.62 0.08 -7.24
N ILE A 62 -25.60 0.93 -7.22
CA ILE A 62 -24.31 0.60 -6.61
C ILE A 62 -24.45 0.92 -5.12
N LYS A 63 -24.22 -0.08 -4.27
CA LYS A 63 -24.10 0.13 -2.82
C LYS A 63 -22.68 0.64 -2.57
N VAL A 64 -22.54 1.96 -2.50
CA VAL A 64 -21.27 2.58 -2.09
C VAL A 64 -21.14 2.38 -0.58
N PRO A 65 -20.04 1.81 -0.07
CA PRO A 65 -19.78 1.77 1.36
C PRO A 65 -19.79 3.19 1.90
N ARG A 66 -20.49 3.42 3.00
CA ARG A 66 -20.41 4.71 3.70
C ARG A 66 -19.03 4.75 4.39
N ILE A 67 -18.27 5.79 4.14
CA ILE A 67 -17.06 6.07 4.91
C ILE A 67 -17.50 6.24 6.35
N SER A 68 -17.21 5.26 7.18
CA SER A 68 -17.45 5.35 8.62
C SER A 68 -16.42 6.34 9.17
N ALA A 69 -16.86 7.33 9.94
CA ALA A 69 -15.99 8.25 10.65
C ALA A 69 -15.34 7.53 11.85
N LYS A 70 -14.64 6.45 11.57
CA LYS A 70 -13.91 5.66 12.55
C LYS A 70 -12.43 5.87 12.28
N ASP A 71 -11.77 6.47 13.25
CA ASP A 71 -10.38 6.93 13.12
C ASP A 71 -9.36 5.89 13.57
N ILE A 72 -9.82 4.82 14.21
CA ILE A 72 -8.95 3.78 14.80
C ILE A 72 -9.12 2.46 14.05
N GLU A 73 -7.98 1.88 13.70
CA GLU A 73 -7.89 0.60 13.00
C GLU A 73 -6.95 -0.32 13.78
N LEU A 74 -7.39 -1.54 14.06
CA LEU A 74 -6.61 -2.54 14.80
C LEU A 74 -6.71 -3.90 14.11
N GLY A 75 -5.58 -4.58 13.98
CA GLY A 75 -5.57 -5.92 13.40
C GLY A 75 -4.22 -6.61 13.44
N GLY A 76 -4.08 -7.58 12.58
CA GLY A 76 -2.87 -8.38 12.47
C GLY A 76 -2.44 -8.60 11.04
N TYR A 77 -1.21 -9.01 10.88
CA TYR A 77 -0.62 -9.33 9.58
C TYR A 77 0.23 -10.59 9.67
N TYR A 78 0.40 -11.22 8.52
CA TYR A 78 1.25 -12.38 8.31
C TYR A 78 1.93 -12.26 6.95
N GLY A 79 3.17 -12.77 6.84
CA GLY A 79 3.91 -12.75 5.59
C GLY A 79 5.31 -13.28 5.71
N GLU A 80 6.21 -12.74 4.92
CA GLU A 80 7.61 -13.11 4.90
C GLU A 80 8.51 -11.88 5.08
N ILE A 81 9.58 -12.04 5.84
CA ILE A 81 10.66 -11.08 5.98
C ILE A 81 11.97 -11.72 5.54
N SER A 82 12.69 -11.06 4.66
CA SER A 82 14.05 -11.43 4.26
C SER A 82 15.03 -10.77 5.22
N ILE A 83 15.47 -11.52 6.23
CA ILE A 83 16.50 -11.05 7.17
C ILE A 83 17.86 -11.21 6.49
N GLN A 84 18.59 -10.10 6.33
CA GLN A 84 19.89 -10.11 5.66
C GLN A 84 20.83 -11.11 6.34
N ASP A 85 21.47 -11.98 5.56
CA ASP A 85 22.33 -13.10 5.95
C ASP A 85 21.63 -14.33 6.56
N PHE A 86 20.35 -14.22 6.97
CA PHE A 86 19.57 -15.28 7.61
C PHE A 86 18.39 -15.82 6.77
N GLY A 87 18.24 -15.28 5.55
CA GLY A 87 17.25 -15.73 4.55
C GLY A 87 15.82 -15.25 4.82
N ALA A 88 14.91 -15.68 3.95
CA ALA A 88 13.49 -15.38 4.08
C ALA A 88 12.83 -16.24 5.15
N GLN A 89 12.02 -15.63 6.00
CA GLN A 89 11.39 -16.27 7.16
C GLN A 89 9.96 -15.77 7.34
N PRO A 90 9.05 -16.61 7.84
CA PRO A 90 7.72 -16.15 8.17
C PRO A 90 7.74 -15.10 9.27
N VAL A 91 6.93 -14.07 9.10
CA VAL A 91 6.70 -13.00 10.06
C VAL A 91 5.21 -12.89 10.37
N ALA A 92 4.90 -12.63 11.63
CA ALA A 92 3.54 -12.33 12.08
C ALA A 92 3.57 -11.18 13.08
N GLY A 93 2.52 -10.37 13.09
CA GLY A 93 2.48 -9.21 13.97
C GLY A 93 1.10 -8.61 14.13
N ALA A 94 1.06 -7.54 14.92
CA ALA A 94 -0.10 -6.70 15.14
C ALA A 94 0.15 -5.31 14.56
N ARG A 95 -0.93 -4.67 14.10
CA ARG A 95 -0.96 -3.32 13.54
C ARG A 95 -2.05 -2.52 14.23
N PHE A 96 -1.73 -1.29 14.53
CA PHE A 96 -2.64 -0.27 15.02
C PHE A 96 -2.46 0.98 14.17
N ASP A 97 -3.54 1.48 13.57
CA ASP A 97 -3.52 2.69 12.76
C ASP A 97 -4.48 3.72 13.36
N TYR A 98 -4.04 4.98 13.36
CA TYR A 98 -4.85 6.12 13.75
C TYR A 98 -4.92 7.12 12.59
N HIS A 99 -6.10 7.29 12.03
CA HIS A 99 -6.36 8.17 10.91
C HIS A 99 -6.56 9.61 11.40
N ILE A 100 -5.65 10.50 11.04
CA ILE A 100 -5.74 11.95 11.35
C ILE A 100 -6.65 12.63 10.34
N SER A 101 -6.60 12.18 9.09
CA SER A 101 -7.41 12.65 7.97
C SER A 101 -7.63 11.49 6.99
N GLU A 102 -8.39 11.74 5.93
CA GLU A 102 -8.61 10.73 4.86
C GLU A 102 -7.29 10.29 4.20
N ASP A 103 -6.30 11.19 4.15
CA ASP A 103 -5.02 10.94 3.49
C ASP A 103 -3.90 10.57 4.45
N LEU A 104 -3.96 10.99 5.72
CA LEU A 104 -2.84 10.89 6.65
C LEU A 104 -3.19 10.03 7.87
N PHE A 105 -2.32 9.08 8.19
CA PHE A 105 -2.48 8.21 9.36
C PHE A 105 -1.16 7.91 10.05
N PHE A 106 -1.22 7.63 11.33
CA PHE A 106 -0.13 7.02 12.09
C PHE A 106 -0.32 5.50 12.13
N GLU A 107 0.76 4.78 11.97
CA GLU A 107 0.81 3.33 12.07
C GLU A 107 1.78 2.91 13.17
N ALA A 108 1.33 2.09 14.11
CA ALA A 108 2.18 1.40 15.06
C ALA A 108 2.16 -0.09 14.77
N THR A 109 3.32 -0.67 14.50
CA THR A 109 3.46 -2.09 14.20
C THR A 109 4.35 -2.79 15.23
N TYR A 110 3.98 -4.02 15.55
CA TYR A 110 4.77 -4.95 16.33
C TYR A 110 4.83 -6.28 15.60
N GLY A 111 6.04 -6.79 15.33
CA GLY A 111 6.20 -8.03 14.58
C GLY A 111 7.26 -8.95 15.16
N ARG A 112 7.09 -10.24 14.85
CA ARG A 112 8.00 -11.30 15.24
C ARG A 112 8.29 -12.25 14.07
N ALA A 113 9.57 -12.58 13.93
CA ALA A 113 10.07 -13.61 13.04
C ALA A 113 11.16 -14.43 13.75
N LYS A 114 11.63 -15.47 13.09
CA LYS A 114 12.76 -16.27 13.59
C LYS A 114 13.82 -16.34 12.49
N GLY A 115 15.02 -15.83 12.73
CA GLY A 115 16.15 -15.92 11.80
C GLY A 115 16.46 -17.37 11.41
N GLY A 116 16.70 -17.60 10.14
CA GLY A 116 17.11 -18.88 9.60
C GLY A 116 18.56 -19.26 9.96
N ARG A 117 19.04 -20.31 9.34
CA ARG A 117 20.46 -20.65 9.39
C ARG A 117 21.20 -19.84 8.32
N THR A 118 22.40 -19.38 8.67
CA THR A 118 23.26 -18.70 7.69
C THR A 118 23.88 -19.71 6.70
N SER A 119 24.33 -19.22 5.55
CA SER A 119 25.06 -20.06 4.59
C SER A 119 26.31 -20.66 5.20
N PHE A 120 26.98 -19.96 6.13
CA PHE A 120 28.12 -20.48 6.86
C PHE A 120 27.75 -21.68 7.76
N GLU A 121 26.63 -21.65 8.47
CA GLU A 121 26.15 -22.75 9.30
C GLU A 121 25.78 -23.99 8.47
N TYR A 122 25.31 -23.80 7.22
CA TYR A 122 25.07 -24.91 6.30
C TYR A 122 26.37 -25.56 5.79
N LEU A 123 27.37 -24.74 5.48
CA LEU A 123 28.65 -25.23 4.96
C LEU A 123 29.55 -25.83 6.04
N SER A 124 29.49 -25.31 7.26
CA SER A 124 30.32 -25.76 8.39
C SER A 124 29.77 -26.98 9.13
N GLY A 125 28.59 -27.45 8.79
CA GLY A 125 27.96 -28.72 9.22
C GLY A 125 27.46 -28.76 10.66
N ASN A 126 28.16 -28.23 11.65
CA ASN A 126 27.80 -28.32 13.08
C ASN A 126 28.05 -27.06 13.90
N VAL A 127 28.49 -25.98 13.29
CA VAL A 127 28.70 -24.70 13.99
C VAL A 127 27.41 -23.91 14.02
N GLN A 128 26.86 -23.65 15.21
CA GLN A 128 25.73 -22.77 15.41
C GLN A 128 26.27 -21.38 15.80
N LEU A 129 26.05 -20.36 14.96
CA LEU A 129 26.47 -18.97 15.24
C LEU A 129 25.57 -18.32 16.29
N LEU A 130 24.28 -18.61 16.25
CA LEU A 130 23.27 -18.05 17.15
C LEU A 130 22.49 -19.16 17.85
N SER A 131 22.23 -18.98 19.13
CA SER A 131 21.30 -19.83 19.89
C SER A 131 19.86 -19.64 19.39
N ASN A 132 18.98 -20.58 19.72
CA ASN A 132 17.56 -20.45 19.35
C ASN A 132 16.86 -19.21 19.93
N ALA A 133 17.35 -18.67 21.03
CA ALA A 133 16.84 -17.46 21.64
C ALA A 133 17.31 -16.21 20.87
N GLU A 134 18.57 -16.16 20.47
CA GLU A 134 19.17 -15.07 19.71
C GLU A 134 18.65 -14.98 18.28
N ARG A 135 18.16 -16.07 17.69
CA ARG A 135 17.52 -16.08 16.38
C ARG A 135 16.14 -15.40 16.37
N ARG A 136 15.62 -14.98 17.51
CA ARG A 136 14.35 -14.26 17.58
C ARG A 136 14.53 -12.85 17.05
N PHE A 137 13.84 -12.55 15.96
CA PHE A 137 13.74 -11.23 15.37
C PHE A 137 12.45 -10.61 15.84
N THR A 138 12.52 -9.54 16.60
CA THR A 138 11.35 -8.81 17.10
C THR A 138 11.54 -7.33 16.79
N TYR A 139 10.50 -6.69 16.28
CA TYR A 139 10.54 -5.26 16.00
C TYR A 139 9.27 -4.57 16.43
N TYR A 140 9.38 -3.28 16.68
CA TYR A 140 8.25 -2.35 16.83
C TYR A 140 8.61 -1.03 16.16
N ASN A 141 7.68 -0.51 15.37
CA ASN A 141 7.85 0.70 14.60
C ASN A 141 6.67 1.64 14.82
N LEU A 142 6.96 2.93 14.74
CA LEU A 142 5.98 3.98 14.60
C LEU A 142 6.24 4.69 13.28
N SER A 143 5.24 4.71 12.41
CA SER A 143 5.32 5.22 11.04
C SER A 143 4.24 6.24 10.78
N LEU A 144 4.51 7.16 9.87
CA LEU A 144 3.54 8.04 9.26
C LEU A 144 3.17 7.47 7.89
N GLY A 145 1.88 7.33 7.63
CA GLY A 145 1.34 6.86 6.37
C GLY A 145 0.61 7.96 5.62
N TYR A 146 0.71 7.93 4.30
CA TYR A 146 0.03 8.83 3.39
C TYR A 146 -0.65 8.08 2.26
N ASN A 147 -1.99 8.24 2.13
CA ASN A 147 -2.80 7.69 1.05
C ASN A 147 -2.65 8.59 -0.18
N PHE A 148 -1.79 8.23 -1.13
CA PHE A 148 -1.51 9.07 -2.30
C PHE A 148 -2.38 8.76 -3.51
N LEU A 149 -3.04 7.59 -3.54
CA LEU A 149 -3.96 7.17 -4.60
C LEU A 149 -5.21 6.52 -3.97
N PRO A 150 -6.19 7.34 -3.55
CA PRO A 150 -7.50 6.82 -3.21
C PRO A 150 -8.21 6.34 -4.48
N GLY A 151 -8.97 5.26 -4.40
CA GLY A 151 -9.64 4.67 -5.53
C GLY A 151 -10.77 3.73 -5.14
N GLU A 152 -11.37 3.11 -6.12
CA GLU A 152 -12.40 2.09 -5.96
C GLU A 152 -12.02 0.84 -6.75
N VAL A 153 -12.19 -0.33 -6.13
CA VAL A 153 -12.02 -1.63 -6.77
C VAL A 153 -13.39 -2.23 -7.01
N PHE A 154 -13.64 -2.62 -8.25
CA PHE A 154 -14.89 -3.28 -8.64
C PHE A 154 -14.66 -4.78 -8.79
N ILE A 155 -15.35 -5.58 -7.99
CA ILE A 155 -15.36 -7.03 -8.12
C ILE A 155 -16.71 -7.47 -8.70
N GLY A 156 -16.65 -8.00 -9.93
CA GLY A 156 -17.87 -8.37 -10.66
C GLY A 156 -18.73 -7.18 -11.04
N ARG A 157 -20.04 -7.38 -11.08
CA ARG A 157 -21.00 -6.36 -11.55
C ARG A 157 -21.62 -5.50 -10.44
N ASN A 158 -21.55 -5.94 -9.18
CA ASN A 158 -22.38 -5.37 -8.11
C ASN A 158 -21.60 -4.97 -6.85
N LEU A 159 -20.30 -5.28 -6.75
CA LEU A 159 -19.50 -4.96 -5.57
C LEU A 159 -18.45 -3.91 -5.93
N ALA A 160 -18.61 -2.72 -5.34
CA ALA A 160 -17.60 -1.68 -5.32
C ALA A 160 -17.01 -1.61 -3.91
N MET A 161 -15.69 -1.56 -3.81
CA MET A 161 -14.97 -1.47 -2.55
C MET A 161 -14.04 -0.26 -2.61
N THR A 162 -14.00 0.50 -1.53
CA THR A 162 -13.02 1.59 -1.40
C THR A 162 -11.62 0.99 -1.30
N SER A 163 -10.66 1.59 -1.98
CA SER A 163 -9.27 1.20 -1.95
C SER A 163 -8.36 2.41 -1.84
N ALA A 164 -7.15 2.20 -1.34
CA ALA A 164 -6.13 3.22 -1.32
C ALA A 164 -4.75 2.58 -1.51
N LEU A 165 -3.92 3.20 -2.32
CA LEU A 165 -2.50 2.95 -2.35
C LEU A 165 -1.83 3.97 -1.43
N TYR A 166 -1.00 3.51 -0.51
CA TYR A 166 -0.36 4.36 0.48
C TYR A 166 1.14 4.09 0.60
N MET A 167 1.85 5.07 1.11
CA MET A 167 3.25 4.97 1.48
C MET A 167 3.38 5.16 2.98
N ILE A 168 4.33 4.45 3.58
CA ILE A 168 4.67 4.56 4.99
C ILE A 168 6.15 4.88 5.16
N GLY A 169 6.46 5.64 6.18
CA GLY A 169 7.84 5.90 6.59
C GLY A 169 7.90 6.18 8.08
N GLY A 170 8.86 5.58 8.75
CA GLY A 170 8.91 5.67 10.20
C GLY A 170 10.21 5.20 10.80
N MET A 171 10.16 5.05 12.12
CA MET A 171 11.30 4.62 12.92
C MET A 171 10.85 3.70 14.04
N GLY A 172 11.78 2.92 14.54
CA GLY A 172 11.51 2.00 15.63
C GLY A 172 12.77 1.30 16.13
N ASN A 173 12.57 0.12 16.68
CA ASN A 173 13.67 -0.70 17.16
C ASN A 173 13.48 -2.14 16.71
N VAL A 174 14.61 -2.78 16.44
CA VAL A 174 14.73 -4.19 16.12
C VAL A 174 15.59 -4.86 17.18
N THR A 175 15.13 -5.95 17.74
CA THR A 175 15.89 -6.82 18.63
C THR A 175 16.22 -8.10 17.87
N PHE A 176 17.52 -8.32 17.65
CA PHE A 176 18.04 -9.49 16.95
C PHE A 176 19.44 -9.83 17.46
N ALA A 177 19.82 -11.10 17.48
CA ALA A 177 21.11 -11.60 17.97
C ALA A 177 21.48 -11.17 19.41
N GLY A 178 20.46 -10.88 20.24
CA GLY A 178 20.66 -10.38 21.61
C GLY A 178 20.79 -8.86 21.74
N ASP A 179 20.96 -8.15 20.62
CA ASP A 179 21.12 -6.70 20.60
C ASP A 179 19.85 -5.99 20.17
N GLN A 180 19.63 -4.79 20.73
CA GLN A 180 18.57 -3.89 20.31
C GLN A 180 19.16 -2.75 19.49
N ASN A 181 18.69 -2.62 18.26
CA ASN A 181 19.16 -1.63 17.30
C ASN A 181 18.04 -0.69 16.88
N PHE A 182 18.38 0.59 16.75
CA PHE A 182 17.48 1.57 16.14
C PHE A 182 17.30 1.25 14.66
N ALA A 183 16.05 1.26 14.20
CA ALA A 183 15.68 0.95 12.84
C ALA A 183 14.86 2.08 12.22
N VAL A 184 15.00 2.24 10.92
CA VAL A 184 14.13 3.07 10.08
C VAL A 184 13.36 2.14 9.15
N ASN A 185 12.09 2.39 8.97
CA ASN A 185 11.27 1.65 8.03
C ASN A 185 10.67 2.57 6.97
N PHE A 186 10.54 2.05 5.78
CA PHE A 186 9.80 2.69 4.69
C PHE A 186 9.17 1.62 3.82
N GLY A 187 8.03 1.95 3.22
CA GLY A 187 7.30 0.98 2.44
C GLY A 187 6.12 1.56 1.70
N ALA A 188 5.42 0.70 1.02
CA ALA A 188 4.17 1.00 0.36
C ALA A 188 3.18 -0.15 0.58
N GLY A 189 1.90 0.18 0.61
CA GLY A 189 0.84 -0.80 0.79
C GLY A 189 -0.39 -0.45 -0.02
N PHE A 190 -1.20 -1.47 -0.22
CA PHE A 190 -2.50 -1.36 -0.84
C PHE A 190 -3.56 -1.83 0.13
N ARG A 191 -4.53 -0.98 0.41
CA ARG A 191 -5.65 -1.24 1.30
C ARG A 191 -6.94 -1.33 0.51
N VAL A 192 -7.79 -2.32 0.84
CA VAL A 192 -9.13 -2.47 0.29
C VAL A 192 -10.11 -2.65 1.45
N LEU A 193 -11.24 -1.95 1.38
CA LEU A 193 -12.32 -2.03 2.35
C LEU A 193 -13.51 -2.80 1.76
N PRO A 194 -13.60 -4.12 2.00
CA PRO A 194 -14.75 -4.91 1.56
C PRO A 194 -16.04 -4.50 2.27
N THR A 195 -15.92 -3.98 3.49
CA THR A 195 -17.02 -3.48 4.31
C THR A 195 -16.58 -2.23 5.07
N ASP A 196 -17.52 -1.49 5.64
CA ASP A 196 -17.25 -0.25 6.37
C ASP A 196 -16.43 -0.44 7.67
N TRP A 197 -16.22 -1.67 8.09
CA TRP A 197 -15.53 -1.99 9.35
C TRP A 197 -14.32 -2.91 9.18
N LEU A 198 -14.09 -3.47 7.99
CA LEU A 198 -13.00 -4.40 7.70
C LEU A 198 -12.13 -3.85 6.58
N ALA A 199 -10.83 -3.78 6.80
CA ALA A 199 -9.84 -3.53 5.77
C ALA A 199 -8.91 -4.73 5.58
N LEU A 200 -8.49 -4.93 4.35
CA LEU A 200 -7.48 -5.89 3.95
C LEU A 200 -6.28 -5.12 3.40
N HIS A 201 -5.08 -5.51 3.81
CA HIS A 201 -3.83 -4.86 3.44
C HIS A 201 -2.89 -5.82 2.73
N ILE A 202 -2.16 -5.30 1.77
CA ILE A 202 -0.99 -5.95 1.17
C ILE A 202 0.14 -4.92 1.24
N ASP A 203 1.20 -5.25 1.97
CA ASP A 203 2.28 -4.32 2.28
C ASP A 203 3.63 -4.88 1.84
N VAL A 204 4.47 -3.99 1.36
CA VAL A 204 5.90 -4.24 1.17
C VAL A 204 6.66 -3.12 1.86
N GLN A 205 7.52 -3.46 2.81
CA GLN A 205 8.34 -2.51 3.56
C GLN A 205 9.77 -3.02 3.74
N ASP A 206 10.69 -2.10 3.89
CA ASP A 206 12.09 -2.40 4.24
C ASP A 206 12.39 -1.84 5.63
N LEU A 207 12.96 -2.70 6.48
CA LEU A 207 13.47 -2.32 7.80
C LEU A 207 14.99 -2.22 7.72
N VAL A 208 15.49 -1.01 7.88
CA VAL A 208 16.91 -0.69 7.77
C VAL A 208 17.48 -0.37 9.15
N PHE A 209 18.47 -1.14 9.58
CA PHE A 209 19.16 -0.89 10.84
C PHE A 209 20.65 -1.21 10.74
N LYS A 210 21.43 -0.68 11.69
CA LYS A 210 22.86 -1.00 11.81
C LYS A 210 23.01 -2.13 12.81
N SER A 211 23.70 -3.20 12.42
CA SER A 211 24.02 -4.33 13.28
C SER A 211 25.50 -4.68 13.24
N ASN A 212 25.99 -5.24 14.33
CA ASN A 212 27.40 -5.65 14.50
C ASN A 212 27.52 -7.18 14.67
N ASP A 213 26.67 -7.96 13.99
CA ASP A 213 26.57 -9.41 14.21
C ASP A 213 27.87 -10.19 13.86
N ILE A 214 28.78 -9.57 13.10
CA ILE A 214 30.03 -10.20 12.62
C ILE A 214 31.28 -9.37 13.03
N GLY A 215 31.16 -8.49 14.02
CA GLY A 215 32.25 -7.65 14.46
C GLY A 215 32.52 -6.39 13.62
N VAL A 216 31.68 -6.13 12.60
CA VAL A 216 31.71 -4.93 11.77
C VAL A 216 30.32 -4.32 11.70
N TYR A 217 30.22 -3.03 12.04
CA TYR A 217 28.95 -2.30 11.89
C TYR A 217 28.58 -2.18 10.41
N GLN A 218 27.49 -2.83 10.02
CA GLN A 218 26.97 -2.77 8.67
C GLN A 218 25.50 -2.34 8.68
N LEU A 219 25.11 -1.61 7.66
CA LEU A 219 23.71 -1.30 7.39
C LEU A 219 23.06 -2.54 6.80
N LYS A 220 21.99 -3.02 7.42
CA LYS A 220 21.22 -4.19 6.98
C LYS A 220 19.84 -3.79 6.53
N ASN A 221 19.46 -4.28 5.36
CA ASN A 221 18.15 -4.12 4.77
C ASN A 221 17.35 -5.43 4.94
N ASN A 222 16.12 -5.31 5.43
CA ASN A 222 15.27 -6.47 5.70
C ASN A 222 13.91 -6.24 5.04
N LEU A 223 13.82 -6.68 3.79
CA LEU A 223 12.62 -6.55 3.00
C LEU A 223 11.52 -7.48 3.53
N GLN A 224 10.35 -6.94 3.77
CA GLN A 224 9.19 -7.64 4.29
C GLN A 224 8.02 -7.48 3.32
N ALA A 225 7.29 -8.58 3.05
CA ALA A 225 6.03 -8.59 2.34
C ALA A 225 4.96 -9.25 3.20
N THR A 226 3.85 -8.56 3.43
CA THR A 226 2.80 -9.03 4.34
C THR A 226 1.40 -8.84 3.78
N ILE A 227 0.49 -9.67 4.28
CA ILE A 227 -0.95 -9.53 4.11
C ILE A 227 -1.54 -9.33 5.49
N GLY A 228 -2.40 -8.34 5.66
CA GLY A 228 -3.04 -7.99 6.92
C GLY A 228 -4.55 -7.89 6.80
N ALA A 229 -5.20 -8.00 7.95
CA ALA A 229 -6.60 -7.70 8.11
C ALA A 229 -6.80 -6.88 9.39
N THR A 230 -7.55 -5.81 9.29
CA THR A 230 -7.80 -4.86 10.37
C THR A 230 -9.27 -4.52 10.46
N VAL A 231 -9.67 -4.09 11.64
CA VAL A 231 -11.04 -3.70 11.96
C VAL A 231 -11.05 -2.23 12.39
N PHE A 232 -11.98 -1.48 11.84
CA PHE A 232 -12.22 -0.08 12.19
C PHE A 232 -13.17 0.06 13.39
N PHE A 233 -12.83 0.99 14.28
CA PHE A 233 -13.62 1.31 15.49
C PHE A 233 -14.01 2.78 15.53
#